data_09e6619dea9432a0b3df6a313f66639a
#
_entry.id   09e6619dea9432a0b3df6a313f66639a
#
_cell.length_a   1.000
_cell.length_b   1.000
_cell.length_c   1.000
_cell.angle_alpha   90.00
_cell.angle_beta   90.00
_cell.angle_gamma   90.00
#
_symmetry.space_group_name_H-M   'P 1'
#
loop_
_entity.id
_entity.type
_entity.pdbx_description
1 polymer ?
#
loop_
_entity_poly.entity_id
_entity_poly.type
_entity_poly.pdbx_seq_one_letter_code
_entity_poly.pdbx_strand_id
1 'polypeptide(L)'
;MHKLKAGKNYIVYAIAALALVMLAVLVFLFTVEREVVKVKVEETKHNEMRVVSLENDLIAHTLDGVVSDLKYLSHAFDTALLSSNDYQSVSENWSIFARDRGIYDQIRYIDITGDERIRINLVDGNAYAVPNAELQNKGDRYYFTSTIQMAPGTVYISKLDLNIENGVIEMPMKPMLRIASPIYDPSGKVQGIIVLNYLAQEMLNRFQTFAGNSFGEMVLLNSEGYWLSSENSTDEWHFMFEAQQDDSFANRFPDLWQQIRAGQSQFTTANGLITSHVVQLDETVPDALNVTFGDGEWYIVSMIAADDVYYKVDSSAILKSIIQTNGMLFILLVGISVLTGYLVYLNRKKYNEIKYFSEYDLLTQFYNRRAGYQRIDAIMQEHYRDPIDISLCFLDVNGLKSVNDALGHPFGDELLSTAARLIREHLSESDFAIRLGGDEFLIVFIHKNEEEAEAVWQQIVAAFETINNLEERPYVISLSHGIVILNSSRVMAIDEHLQRADALMYEEKAMLKKDLLIVRSPRRA
;
A
#
# COMPACT_ATOMS: atom_id res chain seq x y z
N MET A 1 5.33 45.60 -6.57
CA MET A 1 5.47 44.49 -5.56
C MET A 1 4.23 43.58 -5.42
N HIS A 2 2.99 44.07 -5.58
CA HIS A 2 1.78 43.22 -5.44
C HIS A 2 1.64 42.11 -6.53
N LYS A 3 2.08 42.34 -7.77
CA LYS A 3 1.99 41.36 -8.89
C LYS A 3 2.92 40.13 -8.76
N LEU A 4 4.04 40.26 -8.04
CA LEU A 4 4.95 39.14 -7.75
C LEU A 4 4.39 38.17 -6.65
N LYS A 5 3.58 38.70 -5.72
CA LYS A 5 2.91 37.89 -4.69
C LYS A 5 1.82 36.95 -5.28
N ALA A 6 1.04 37.43 -6.25
CA ALA A 6 -0.01 36.62 -6.88
C ALA A 6 0.55 35.41 -7.66
N GLY A 7 1.69 35.54 -8.34
CA GLY A 7 2.32 34.45 -9.08
C GLY A 7 2.84 33.32 -8.19
N LYS A 8 3.38 33.64 -7.00
CA LYS A 8 3.85 32.64 -6.03
C LYS A 8 2.70 31.79 -5.48
N ASN A 9 1.53 32.38 -5.26
CA ASN A 9 0.38 31.67 -4.70
C ASN A 9 -0.14 30.55 -5.63
N TYR A 10 -0.12 30.74 -6.96
CA TYR A 10 -0.61 29.70 -7.90
C TYR A 10 0.30 28.48 -8.00
N ILE A 11 1.60 28.67 -7.89
CA ILE A 11 2.55 27.55 -7.85
C ILE A 11 2.31 26.74 -6.57
N VAL A 12 2.11 27.42 -5.44
CA VAL A 12 1.80 26.77 -4.17
C VAL A 12 0.49 25.99 -4.25
N TYR A 13 -0.57 26.56 -4.85
CA TYR A 13 -1.85 25.85 -5.04
C TYR A 13 -1.72 24.66 -5.99
N ALA A 14 -0.94 24.77 -7.06
CA ALA A 14 -0.70 23.65 -7.98
C ALA A 14 0.05 22.50 -7.28
N ILE A 15 1.09 22.82 -6.49
CA ILE A 15 1.82 21.82 -5.68
C ILE A 15 0.89 21.18 -4.65
N ALA A 16 0.07 21.97 -3.97
CA ALA A 16 -0.89 21.45 -2.98
C ALA A 16 -1.93 20.54 -3.63
N ALA A 17 -2.48 20.92 -4.79
CA ALA A 17 -3.42 20.11 -5.54
C ALA A 17 -2.79 18.79 -6.01
N LEU A 18 -1.53 18.81 -6.50
CA LEU A 18 -0.79 17.62 -6.86
C LEU A 18 -0.59 16.69 -5.66
N ALA A 19 -0.13 17.25 -4.53
CA ALA A 19 0.08 16.48 -3.31
C ALA A 19 -1.21 15.80 -2.85
N LEU A 20 -2.34 16.49 -2.98
CA LEU A 20 -3.67 15.98 -2.63
C LEU A 20 -4.10 14.84 -3.56
N VAL A 21 -3.87 14.98 -4.87
CA VAL A 21 -4.13 13.91 -5.86
C VAL A 21 -3.24 12.70 -5.61
N MET A 22 -1.95 12.90 -5.37
CA MET A 22 -1.03 11.81 -5.06
C MET A 22 -1.42 11.09 -3.77
N LEU A 23 -1.82 11.83 -2.74
CA LEU A 23 -2.31 11.25 -1.50
C LEU A 23 -3.60 10.44 -1.74
N ALA A 24 -4.55 10.96 -2.51
CA ALA A 24 -5.77 10.25 -2.85
C ALA A 24 -5.51 8.95 -3.62
N VAL A 25 -4.59 8.97 -4.60
CA VAL A 25 -4.18 7.78 -5.35
C VAL A 25 -3.49 6.76 -4.40
N LEU A 26 -2.60 7.22 -3.52
CA LEU A 26 -1.93 6.36 -2.56
C LEU A 26 -2.93 5.70 -1.60
N VAL A 27 -3.88 6.48 -1.06
CA VAL A 27 -4.94 5.96 -0.17
C VAL A 27 -5.82 4.97 -0.90
N PHE A 28 -6.20 5.26 -2.16
CA PHE A 28 -6.99 4.34 -2.98
C PHE A 28 -6.24 3.01 -3.22
N LEU A 29 -4.98 3.07 -3.67
CA LEU A 29 -4.16 1.88 -3.88
C LEU A 29 -3.96 1.09 -2.58
N PHE A 30 -3.72 1.79 -1.47
CA PHE A 30 -3.58 1.16 -0.16
C PHE A 30 -4.85 0.43 0.28
N THR A 31 -6.02 1.05 0.08
CA THR A 31 -7.30 0.41 0.46
C THR A 31 -7.59 -0.82 -0.40
N VAL A 32 -7.34 -0.74 -1.71
CA VAL A 32 -7.52 -1.88 -2.63
C VAL A 32 -6.56 -3.02 -2.27
N GLU A 33 -5.26 -2.72 -2.14
CA GLU A 33 -4.23 -3.74 -1.84
C GLU A 33 -4.46 -4.38 -0.47
N ARG A 34 -4.86 -3.57 0.52
CA ARG A 34 -5.20 -4.08 1.85
C ARG A 34 -6.36 -5.09 1.82
N GLU A 35 -7.40 -4.83 1.04
CA GLU A 35 -8.53 -5.76 0.91
C GLU A 35 -8.10 -7.04 0.15
N VAL A 36 -7.26 -6.92 -0.87
CA VAL A 36 -6.70 -8.08 -1.57
C VAL A 36 -5.86 -8.95 -0.61
N VAL A 37 -4.95 -8.34 0.15
CA VAL A 37 -4.13 -9.07 1.14
C VAL A 37 -4.99 -9.69 2.22
N LYS A 38 -6.00 -8.97 2.72
CA LYS A 38 -6.94 -9.49 3.70
C LYS A 38 -7.69 -10.74 3.21
N VAL A 39 -8.18 -10.71 1.98
CA VAL A 39 -8.84 -11.87 1.37
C VAL A 39 -7.87 -13.06 1.28
N LYS A 40 -6.64 -12.83 0.83
CA LYS A 40 -5.61 -13.88 0.74
C LYS A 40 -5.23 -14.46 2.10
N VAL A 41 -5.10 -13.61 3.13
CA VAL A 41 -4.83 -14.07 4.52
C VAL A 41 -5.97 -14.98 5.01
N GLU A 42 -7.22 -14.57 4.80
CA GLU A 42 -8.36 -15.40 5.20
C GLU A 42 -8.46 -16.70 4.37
N GLU A 43 -8.17 -16.64 3.08
CA GLU A 43 -8.08 -17.82 2.21
C GLU A 43 -6.98 -18.78 2.69
N THR A 44 -5.81 -18.26 3.03
CA THR A 44 -4.69 -19.04 3.59
C THR A 44 -5.10 -19.71 4.90
N LYS A 45 -5.71 -18.96 5.82
CA LYS A 45 -6.21 -19.52 7.09
C LYS A 45 -7.22 -20.64 6.90
N HIS A 46 -8.20 -20.44 5.99
CA HIS A 46 -9.20 -21.46 5.69
C HIS A 46 -8.59 -22.70 5.04
N ASN A 47 -7.62 -22.49 4.12
CA ASN A 47 -6.92 -23.60 3.49
C ASN A 47 -6.15 -24.43 4.53
N GLU A 48 -5.40 -23.79 5.42
CA GLU A 48 -4.65 -24.48 6.47
C GLU A 48 -5.57 -25.28 7.41
N MET A 49 -6.67 -24.66 7.86
CA MET A 49 -7.65 -25.41 8.67
C MET A 49 -8.22 -26.63 7.94
N ARG A 50 -8.51 -26.48 6.64
CA ARG A 50 -9.02 -27.57 5.81
C ARG A 50 -7.99 -28.67 5.63
N VAL A 51 -6.73 -28.35 5.35
CA VAL A 51 -5.65 -29.33 5.15
C VAL A 51 -5.40 -30.09 6.45
N VAL A 52 -5.29 -29.38 7.58
CA VAL A 52 -5.10 -29.98 8.91
C VAL A 52 -6.28 -30.90 9.29
N SER A 53 -7.52 -30.51 8.95
CA SER A 53 -8.70 -31.36 9.18
C SER A 53 -8.69 -32.62 8.30
N LEU A 54 -8.30 -32.49 7.02
CA LEU A 54 -8.18 -33.63 6.11
C LEU A 54 -7.10 -34.62 6.58
N GLU A 55 -6.00 -34.14 7.17
CA GLU A 55 -4.97 -34.97 7.77
C GLU A 55 -5.52 -35.73 8.99
N ASN A 56 -6.31 -35.06 9.83
CA ASN A 56 -7.01 -35.76 10.92
C ASN A 56 -7.87 -36.88 10.38
N ASP A 57 -8.70 -36.62 9.36
CA ASP A 57 -9.60 -37.62 8.78
C ASP A 57 -8.83 -38.80 8.19
N LEU A 58 -7.64 -38.54 7.57
CA LEU A 58 -6.78 -39.61 7.04
C LEU A 58 -6.24 -40.51 8.14
N ILE A 59 -5.72 -39.92 9.24
CA ILE A 59 -5.23 -40.69 10.40
C ILE A 59 -6.38 -41.45 11.07
N ALA A 60 -7.49 -40.75 11.33
CA ALA A 60 -8.67 -41.33 11.95
C ALA A 60 -9.19 -42.52 11.15
N HIS A 61 -9.38 -42.36 9.82
CA HIS A 61 -9.85 -43.45 8.96
C HIS A 61 -8.89 -44.68 8.96
N THR A 62 -7.58 -44.41 9.01
CA THR A 62 -6.56 -45.46 9.09
C THR A 62 -6.69 -46.25 10.42
N LEU A 63 -6.81 -45.53 11.53
CA LEU A 63 -6.95 -46.11 12.86
C LEU A 63 -8.28 -46.88 13.02
N ASP A 64 -9.39 -46.31 12.50
CA ASP A 64 -10.71 -46.99 12.48
C ASP A 64 -10.66 -48.29 11.70
N GLY A 65 -9.94 -48.35 10.59
CA GLY A 65 -9.69 -49.58 9.85
C GLY A 65 -9.00 -50.65 10.70
N VAL A 66 -7.95 -50.27 11.45
CA VAL A 66 -7.20 -51.17 12.32
C VAL A 66 -8.03 -51.61 13.53
N VAL A 67 -8.83 -50.69 14.12
CA VAL A 67 -9.77 -51.01 15.21
C VAL A 67 -10.81 -52.00 14.72
N SER A 68 -11.37 -51.82 13.53
CA SER A 68 -12.33 -52.73 12.91
C SER A 68 -11.73 -54.12 12.67
N ASP A 69 -10.49 -54.20 12.22
CA ASP A 69 -9.75 -55.46 12.04
C ASP A 69 -9.55 -56.19 13.36
N LEU A 70 -9.15 -55.46 14.43
CA LEU A 70 -9.02 -56.07 15.77
C LEU A 70 -10.35 -56.62 16.27
N LYS A 71 -11.44 -55.87 16.10
CA LYS A 71 -12.79 -56.33 16.51
C LYS A 71 -13.23 -57.55 15.73
N TYR A 72 -13.00 -57.59 14.41
CA TYR A 72 -13.24 -58.75 13.59
C TYR A 72 -12.50 -59.99 14.13
N LEU A 73 -11.19 -59.85 14.39
CA LEU A 73 -10.39 -60.95 14.94
C LEU A 73 -10.85 -61.37 16.36
N SER A 74 -11.24 -60.39 17.18
CA SER A 74 -11.76 -60.67 18.55
C SER A 74 -13.10 -61.42 18.51
N HIS A 75 -14.02 -61.05 17.62
CA HIS A 75 -15.31 -61.79 17.47
C HIS A 75 -15.12 -63.18 16.86
N ALA A 76 -14.16 -63.30 15.88
CA ALA A 76 -13.85 -64.59 15.27
C ALA A 76 -13.06 -65.52 16.21
N PHE A 77 -12.42 -64.94 17.23
CA PHE A 77 -11.73 -65.69 18.27
C PHE A 77 -12.78 -66.29 19.22
N ASP A 78 -13.37 -67.39 18.80
CA ASP A 78 -14.43 -68.06 19.58
C ASP A 78 -13.85 -68.55 20.90
N THR A 79 -14.46 -68.10 22.00
CA THR A 79 -14.14 -68.57 23.36
C THR A 79 -14.36 -70.07 23.53
N ALA A 80 -15.13 -70.73 22.67
CA ALA A 80 -15.24 -72.16 22.60
C ALA A 80 -13.90 -72.84 22.20
N LEU A 81 -13.07 -72.21 21.37
CA LEU A 81 -11.74 -72.71 21.03
C LEU A 81 -10.79 -72.69 22.21
N LEU A 82 -10.95 -71.72 23.15
CA LEU A 82 -10.16 -71.67 24.38
C LEU A 82 -10.35 -72.93 25.27
N SER A 83 -11.53 -73.54 25.20
CA SER A 83 -11.83 -74.78 25.97
C SER A 83 -11.21 -76.02 25.35
N SER A 84 -10.93 -76.07 24.06
CA SER A 84 -10.28 -77.20 23.37
C SER A 84 -8.75 -77.08 23.26
N ASN A 85 -8.13 -75.91 23.57
CA ASN A 85 -6.73 -75.62 23.36
C ASN A 85 -6.25 -75.78 21.88
N ASP A 86 -7.18 -75.79 20.92
CA ASP A 86 -6.85 -75.86 19.48
C ASP A 86 -6.58 -74.51 18.88
N TYR A 87 -5.35 -74.03 19.07
CA TYR A 87 -4.90 -72.77 18.50
C TYR A 87 -4.45 -72.91 17.05
N GLN A 88 -4.40 -74.12 16.49
CA GLN A 88 -3.87 -74.33 15.15
C GLN A 88 -4.76 -73.72 14.08
N SER A 89 -6.03 -73.93 14.08
CA SER A 89 -6.99 -73.38 13.13
C SER A 89 -7.06 -71.85 13.20
N VAL A 90 -6.96 -71.29 14.41
CA VAL A 90 -6.90 -69.85 14.60
C VAL A 90 -5.57 -69.25 13.96
N SER A 91 -4.45 -69.91 14.21
CA SER A 91 -3.15 -69.48 13.67
C SER A 91 -3.12 -69.50 12.14
N GLU A 92 -3.73 -70.53 11.52
CA GLU A 92 -3.86 -70.63 10.06
C GLU A 92 -4.69 -69.47 9.50
N ASN A 93 -5.86 -69.19 10.07
CA ASN A 93 -6.73 -68.08 9.67
C ASN A 93 -6.06 -66.72 9.86
N TRP A 94 -5.37 -66.49 10.98
CA TRP A 94 -4.68 -65.26 11.27
C TRP A 94 -3.45 -65.08 10.37
N SER A 95 -2.79 -66.16 9.95
CA SER A 95 -1.70 -66.09 8.97
C SER A 95 -2.21 -65.63 7.61
N ILE A 96 -3.38 -66.11 7.16
CA ILE A 96 -4.03 -65.66 5.93
C ILE A 96 -4.39 -64.18 6.07
N PHE A 97 -5.03 -63.78 7.16
CA PHE A 97 -5.44 -62.41 7.42
C PHE A 97 -4.23 -61.45 7.45
N ALA A 98 -3.13 -61.80 8.17
CA ALA A 98 -1.93 -61.00 8.25
C ALA A 98 -1.27 -60.76 6.87
N ARG A 99 -1.19 -61.83 6.04
CA ARG A 99 -0.68 -61.77 4.69
C ARG A 99 -1.54 -60.87 3.78
N ASP A 100 -2.85 -61.09 3.82
CA ASP A 100 -3.78 -60.38 2.93
C ASP A 100 -3.91 -58.88 3.29
N ARG A 101 -3.78 -58.52 4.56
CA ARG A 101 -3.73 -57.14 5.03
C ARG A 101 -2.35 -56.48 4.78
N GLY A 102 -1.27 -57.20 5.01
CA GLY A 102 0.10 -56.73 4.75
C GLY A 102 0.59 -55.55 5.62
N ILE A 103 -0.18 -55.17 6.64
CA ILE A 103 0.05 -53.96 7.47
C ILE A 103 0.38 -54.28 8.93
N TYR A 104 0.33 -55.53 9.31
CA TYR A 104 0.61 -55.98 10.68
C TYR A 104 1.94 -56.72 10.74
N ASP A 105 2.92 -56.18 11.52
CA ASP A 105 4.18 -56.85 11.80
C ASP A 105 3.92 -58.15 12.58
N GLN A 106 2.99 -58.09 13.55
CA GLN A 106 2.60 -59.27 14.37
C GLN A 106 1.13 -59.25 14.76
N ILE A 107 0.51 -60.41 14.82
CA ILE A 107 -0.80 -60.65 15.44
C ILE A 107 -0.61 -61.65 16.56
N ARG A 108 -1.08 -61.31 17.77
CA ARG A 108 -0.86 -62.15 18.97
C ARG A 108 -2.14 -62.35 19.76
N TYR A 109 -2.25 -63.53 20.32
CA TYR A 109 -3.09 -63.77 21.49
C TYR A 109 -2.19 -64.06 22.69
N ILE A 110 -2.40 -63.30 23.77
CA ILE A 110 -1.65 -63.36 25.02
C ILE A 110 -2.66 -63.70 26.11
N ASP A 111 -2.45 -64.79 26.83
CA ASP A 111 -3.39 -65.27 27.86
C ASP A 111 -3.33 -64.42 29.14
N ILE A 112 -4.18 -64.73 30.11
CA ILE A 112 -4.26 -63.96 31.36
C ILE A 112 -2.96 -63.99 32.20
N THR A 113 -2.07 -64.96 31.98
CA THR A 113 -0.76 -65.07 32.65
C THR A 113 0.32 -64.27 31.96
N GLY A 114 -0.03 -63.65 30.81
CA GLY A 114 0.93 -62.91 29.98
C GLY A 114 1.69 -63.78 28.98
N ASP A 115 1.37 -65.07 28.87
CA ASP A 115 2.02 -65.97 27.93
C ASP A 115 1.42 -65.81 26.53
N GLU A 116 2.26 -65.67 25.52
CA GLU A 116 1.84 -65.77 24.12
C GLU A 116 1.34 -67.19 23.86
N ARG A 117 0.12 -67.34 23.32
CA ARG A 117 -0.44 -68.62 22.87
C ARG A 117 -0.51 -68.72 21.36
N ILE A 118 -0.61 -67.55 20.71
CA ILE A 118 -0.53 -67.41 19.26
C ILE A 118 0.37 -66.19 18.97
N ARG A 119 1.31 -66.36 18.06
CA ARG A 119 2.02 -65.26 17.45
C ARG A 119 2.18 -65.52 15.96
N ILE A 120 1.63 -64.67 15.14
CA ILE A 120 1.82 -64.64 13.70
C ILE A 120 2.82 -63.51 13.40
N ASN A 121 3.88 -63.79 12.72
CA ASN A 121 4.82 -62.78 12.19
C ASN A 121 4.60 -62.61 10.69
N LEU A 122 4.69 -61.36 10.19
CA LEU A 122 4.74 -61.02 8.78
C LEU A 122 6.17 -60.54 8.45
N VAL A 123 6.86 -61.30 7.62
CA VAL A 123 8.22 -60.94 7.16
C VAL A 123 8.26 -61.04 5.63
N ASP A 124 8.65 -59.99 4.96
CA ASP A 124 8.74 -59.90 3.50
C ASP A 124 7.47 -60.43 2.77
N GLY A 125 6.31 -60.05 3.29
CA GLY A 125 5.00 -60.44 2.73
C GLY A 125 4.57 -61.89 3.05
N ASN A 126 5.38 -62.65 3.78
CA ASN A 126 5.05 -64.01 4.21
C ASN A 126 4.62 -64.03 5.67
N ALA A 127 3.39 -64.47 5.92
CA ALA A 127 2.88 -64.64 7.28
C ALA A 127 3.08 -66.08 7.73
N TYR A 128 3.58 -66.27 8.94
CA TYR A 128 3.76 -67.59 9.53
C TYR A 128 3.50 -67.56 11.03
N ALA A 129 2.97 -68.70 11.55
CA ALA A 129 2.82 -68.89 12.97
C ALA A 129 4.17 -69.22 13.60
N VAL A 130 4.48 -68.55 14.70
CA VAL A 130 5.71 -68.80 15.46
C VAL A 130 5.58 -70.09 16.25
N PRO A 131 6.63 -70.99 16.22
CA PRO A 131 6.61 -72.23 16.99
C PRO A 131 6.42 -71.98 18.49
N ASN A 132 5.69 -72.89 19.17
CA ASN A 132 5.40 -72.76 20.62
C ASN A 132 6.65 -72.57 21.49
N ALA A 133 7.79 -73.16 21.11
CA ALA A 133 9.05 -73.04 21.85
C ALA A 133 9.70 -71.61 21.80
N GLU A 134 9.23 -70.76 20.86
CA GLU A 134 9.72 -69.39 20.64
C GLU A 134 8.75 -68.32 21.16
N LEU A 135 7.59 -68.76 21.68
CA LEU A 135 6.59 -67.85 22.28
C LEU A 135 7.12 -67.35 23.62
N GLN A 136 6.78 -66.10 23.94
CA GLN A 136 7.35 -65.36 25.06
C GLN A 136 6.27 -64.93 26.06
N ASN A 137 6.67 -64.73 27.32
CA ASN A 137 5.81 -64.02 28.25
C ASN A 137 5.91 -62.49 28.04
N LYS A 138 4.77 -61.81 27.97
CA LYS A 138 4.60 -60.37 27.76
C LYS A 138 3.80 -59.72 28.88
N GLY A 139 3.64 -60.38 30.03
CA GLY A 139 2.83 -59.92 31.14
C GLY A 139 3.30 -58.59 31.78
N ASP A 140 4.56 -58.26 31.66
CA ASP A 140 5.14 -57.01 32.15
C ASP A 140 5.07 -55.83 31.13
N ARG A 141 4.58 -56.11 29.91
CA ARG A 141 4.49 -55.07 28.89
C ARG A 141 3.32 -54.12 29.16
N TYR A 142 3.58 -52.80 28.99
CA TYR A 142 2.60 -51.76 29.26
C TYR A 142 1.26 -51.95 28.50
N TYR A 143 1.31 -52.39 27.25
CA TYR A 143 0.11 -52.62 26.47
C TYR A 143 -0.71 -53.82 27.00
N PHE A 144 -0.07 -54.85 27.60
CA PHE A 144 -0.74 -55.96 28.26
C PHE A 144 -1.42 -55.49 29.55
N THR A 145 -0.64 -54.86 30.44
CA THR A 145 -1.13 -54.41 31.75
C THR A 145 -2.25 -53.39 31.66
N SER A 146 -2.21 -52.53 30.64
CA SER A 146 -3.30 -51.56 30.37
C SER A 146 -4.54 -52.24 29.82
N THR A 147 -4.40 -53.15 28.84
CA THR A 147 -5.55 -53.76 28.15
C THR A 147 -6.28 -54.79 28.97
N ILE A 148 -5.56 -55.63 29.74
CA ILE A 148 -6.16 -56.77 30.47
C ILE A 148 -7.19 -56.34 31.53
N GLN A 149 -7.16 -55.09 31.97
CA GLN A 149 -8.06 -54.52 32.98
C GLN A 149 -9.25 -53.76 32.37
N MET A 150 -9.31 -53.63 31.06
CA MET A 150 -10.35 -52.88 30.38
C MET A 150 -11.65 -53.68 30.25
N ALA A 151 -12.76 -52.96 30.08
CA ALA A 151 -14.08 -53.58 29.91
C ALA A 151 -14.20 -54.36 28.58
N PRO A 152 -15.13 -55.35 28.48
CA PRO A 152 -15.38 -56.05 27.23
C PRO A 152 -15.71 -55.09 26.07
N GLY A 153 -15.15 -55.36 24.89
CA GLY A 153 -15.38 -54.55 23.68
C GLY A 153 -14.64 -53.22 23.61
N THR A 154 -13.80 -52.93 24.61
CA THR A 154 -12.91 -51.75 24.56
C THR A 154 -11.65 -52.04 23.75
N VAL A 155 -11.08 -51.00 23.18
CA VAL A 155 -9.84 -51.07 22.41
C VAL A 155 -8.81 -50.10 23.01
N TYR A 156 -7.62 -50.61 23.22
CA TYR A 156 -6.46 -49.83 23.63
C TYR A 156 -5.56 -49.57 22.43
N ILE A 157 -5.25 -48.33 22.15
CA ILE A 157 -4.23 -47.91 21.19
C ILE A 157 -3.01 -47.44 21.98
N SER A 158 -1.87 -48.05 21.76
CA SER A 158 -0.63 -47.69 22.45
C SER A 158 -0.09 -46.35 22.01
N LYS A 159 0.93 -45.86 22.68
CA LYS A 159 1.76 -44.82 22.11
C LYS A 159 2.37 -45.26 20.77
N LEU A 160 2.50 -44.33 19.85
CA LEU A 160 3.26 -44.51 18.62
C LEU A 160 4.75 -44.39 18.96
N ASP A 161 5.46 -45.53 18.93
CA ASP A 161 6.88 -45.61 19.26
C ASP A 161 7.66 -46.47 18.24
N LEU A 162 8.98 -46.45 18.33
CA LEU A 162 9.82 -47.33 17.52
C LEU A 162 9.84 -48.75 18.11
N ASN A 163 9.84 -49.76 17.24
CA ASN A 163 9.93 -51.13 17.70
C ASN A 163 11.25 -51.41 18.44
N ILE A 164 11.12 -52.08 19.58
CA ILE A 164 12.24 -52.51 20.43
C ILE A 164 12.32 -54.03 20.44
N GLU A 165 13.40 -54.56 19.90
CA GLU A 165 13.70 -56.01 19.96
C GLU A 165 14.95 -56.25 20.86
N ASN A 166 14.83 -57.18 21.77
CA ASN A 166 15.92 -57.53 22.73
C ASN A 166 16.50 -56.31 23.49
N GLY A 167 15.66 -55.30 23.77
CA GLY A 167 16.05 -54.08 24.49
C GLY A 167 16.73 -53.00 23.63
N VAL A 168 16.81 -53.18 22.31
CA VAL A 168 17.40 -52.25 21.37
C VAL A 168 16.38 -51.82 20.32
N ILE A 169 16.41 -50.56 19.93
CA ILE A 169 15.58 -50.06 18.83
C ILE A 169 15.97 -50.79 17.54
N GLU A 170 14.98 -51.34 16.84
CA GLU A 170 15.18 -52.06 15.59
C GLU A 170 15.60 -51.11 14.45
N MET A 171 16.59 -51.55 13.67
CA MET A 171 17.06 -50.80 12.50
C MET A 171 16.85 -51.59 11.20
N PRO A 172 16.30 -51.01 10.13
CA PRO A 172 15.81 -49.59 10.03
C PRO A 172 14.68 -49.34 11.01
N MET A 173 14.52 -48.09 11.47
CA MET A 173 13.47 -47.70 12.41
C MET A 173 12.08 -48.15 11.94
N LYS A 174 11.33 -48.79 12.83
CA LYS A 174 9.98 -49.25 12.54
C LYS A 174 8.99 -48.55 13.49
N PRO A 175 8.30 -47.49 13.06
CA PRO A 175 7.20 -46.89 13.80
C PRO A 175 6.08 -47.91 14.00
N MET A 176 5.65 -48.08 15.22
CA MET A 176 4.74 -49.17 15.61
C MET A 176 3.62 -48.65 16.50
N LEU A 177 2.38 -49.05 16.18
CA LEU A 177 1.24 -48.97 17.09
C LEU A 177 0.83 -50.34 17.51
N ARG A 178 0.54 -50.49 18.78
CA ARG A 178 -0.05 -51.74 19.31
C ARG A 178 -1.50 -51.49 19.64
N ILE A 179 -2.37 -52.14 18.91
CA ILE A 179 -3.82 -52.03 19.11
C ILE A 179 -4.29 -53.32 19.76
N ALA A 180 -4.91 -53.24 20.94
CA ALA A 180 -5.23 -54.39 21.75
C ALA A 180 -6.68 -54.35 22.28
N SER A 181 -7.28 -55.51 22.46
CA SER A 181 -8.60 -55.66 23.08
C SER A 181 -8.62 -56.86 24.03
N PRO A 182 -9.27 -56.75 25.20
CA PRO A 182 -9.42 -57.86 26.12
C PRO A 182 -10.41 -58.86 25.58
N ILE A 183 -10.13 -60.14 25.81
CA ILE A 183 -11.01 -61.28 25.46
C ILE A 183 -11.66 -61.81 26.73
N TYR A 184 -12.96 -61.95 26.67
CA TYR A 184 -13.79 -62.46 27.76
C TYR A 184 -14.50 -63.72 27.35
N ASP A 185 -14.66 -64.66 28.31
CA ASP A 185 -15.52 -65.81 28.11
C ASP A 185 -17.02 -65.46 28.29
N PRO A 186 -17.94 -66.35 27.92
CA PRO A 186 -19.36 -66.11 28.08
C PRO A 186 -19.82 -65.88 29.54
N SER A 187 -18.98 -66.20 30.52
CA SER A 187 -19.26 -65.93 31.94
C SER A 187 -18.83 -64.52 32.37
N GLY A 188 -18.18 -63.76 31.46
CA GLY A 188 -17.67 -62.44 31.75
C GLY A 188 -16.29 -62.42 32.42
N LYS A 189 -15.56 -63.53 32.40
CA LYS A 189 -14.22 -63.63 32.95
C LYS A 189 -13.20 -63.38 31.85
N VAL A 190 -12.24 -62.48 32.12
CA VAL A 190 -11.14 -62.13 31.17
C VAL A 190 -10.25 -63.40 30.98
N GLN A 191 -9.91 -63.69 29.74
CA GLN A 191 -9.11 -64.85 29.32
C GLN A 191 -7.71 -64.40 28.78
N GLY A 192 -7.55 -63.17 28.31
CA GLY A 192 -6.34 -62.64 27.72
C GLY A 192 -6.63 -61.45 26.89
N ILE A 193 -5.71 -61.13 26.00
CA ILE A 193 -5.82 -60.00 25.06
C ILE A 193 -5.43 -60.43 23.65
N ILE A 194 -6.04 -59.83 22.64
CA ILE A 194 -5.54 -59.85 21.25
C ILE A 194 -4.81 -58.56 21.00
N VAL A 195 -3.65 -58.65 20.36
CA VAL A 195 -2.79 -57.50 20.04
C VAL A 195 -2.42 -57.52 18.57
N LEU A 196 -2.65 -56.41 17.87
CA LEU A 196 -2.16 -56.14 16.53
C LEU A 196 -0.97 -55.17 16.64
N ASN A 197 0.19 -55.54 16.12
CA ASN A 197 1.31 -54.64 15.91
C ASN A 197 1.17 -54.05 14.53
N TYR A 198 0.62 -52.82 14.43
CA TYR A 198 0.41 -52.13 13.20
C TYR A 198 1.69 -51.36 12.78
N LEU A 199 2.13 -51.57 11.52
CA LEU A 199 3.28 -50.86 10.92
C LEU A 199 2.83 -49.45 10.52
N ALA A 200 3.15 -48.46 11.32
CA ALA A 200 2.67 -47.10 11.12
C ALA A 200 3.41 -46.31 10.03
N GLN A 201 4.49 -46.86 9.45
CA GLN A 201 5.29 -46.14 8.44
C GLN A 201 4.47 -45.67 7.25
N GLU A 202 3.54 -46.49 6.75
CA GLU A 202 2.69 -46.12 5.62
C GLU A 202 1.74 -44.98 5.98
N MET A 203 1.19 -44.97 7.18
CA MET A 203 0.37 -43.87 7.70
C MET A 203 1.17 -42.55 7.76
N LEU A 204 2.38 -42.62 8.30
CA LEU A 204 3.27 -41.47 8.37
C LEU A 204 3.74 -40.97 6.99
N ASN A 205 4.03 -41.89 6.06
CA ASN A 205 4.36 -41.52 4.66
C ASN A 205 3.20 -40.82 3.97
N ARG A 206 1.96 -41.26 4.20
CA ARG A 206 0.76 -40.58 3.67
C ARG A 206 0.60 -39.22 4.30
N PHE A 207 0.75 -39.09 5.60
CA PHE A 207 0.75 -37.81 6.30
C PHE A 207 1.76 -36.85 5.65
N GLN A 208 3.03 -37.24 5.48
CA GLN A 208 4.05 -36.40 4.82
C GLN A 208 3.68 -36.02 3.38
N THR A 209 3.07 -36.95 2.64
CA THR A 209 2.66 -36.68 1.26
C THR A 209 1.56 -35.60 1.18
N PHE A 210 0.58 -35.67 2.07
CA PHE A 210 -0.51 -34.69 2.12
C PHE A 210 -0.08 -33.38 2.77
N ALA A 211 0.87 -33.39 3.72
CA ALA A 211 1.47 -32.22 4.32
C ALA A 211 2.03 -31.23 3.27
N GLY A 212 2.48 -31.75 2.11
CA GLY A 212 2.90 -30.94 0.97
C GLY A 212 1.81 -30.05 0.35
N ASN A 213 0.54 -30.20 0.74
CA ASN A 213 -0.54 -29.29 0.32
C ASN A 213 -0.75 -28.12 1.29
N SER A 214 -0.09 -28.13 2.45
CA SER A 214 -0.05 -27.01 3.37
C SER A 214 0.85 -25.88 2.82
N PHE A 215 0.53 -24.63 3.14
CA PHE A 215 1.44 -23.50 2.92
C PHE A 215 2.52 -23.42 4.00
N GLY A 216 2.25 -24.03 5.17
CA GLY A 216 3.17 -24.09 6.29
C GLY A 216 3.86 -25.44 6.42
N GLU A 217 4.91 -25.47 7.25
CA GLU A 217 5.49 -26.72 7.72
C GLU A 217 4.48 -27.48 8.59
N MET A 218 4.15 -28.72 8.22
CA MET A 218 3.19 -29.54 8.95
C MET A 218 3.90 -30.65 9.71
N VAL A 219 3.54 -30.80 10.98
CA VAL A 219 4.13 -31.80 11.88
C VAL A 219 3.03 -32.57 12.63
N LEU A 220 3.34 -33.81 12.95
CA LEU A 220 2.56 -34.66 13.88
C LEU A 220 3.31 -34.77 15.20
N LEU A 221 2.67 -34.38 16.29
CA LEU A 221 3.26 -34.36 17.63
C LEU A 221 2.52 -35.34 18.56
N ASN A 222 3.24 -35.94 19.53
CA ASN A 222 2.62 -36.68 20.62
C ASN A 222 2.11 -35.74 21.74
N SER A 223 1.50 -36.31 22.77
CA SER A 223 0.94 -35.57 23.92
C SER A 223 1.97 -34.79 24.74
N GLU A 224 3.25 -35.12 24.63
CA GLU A 224 4.36 -34.47 25.30
C GLU A 224 5.04 -33.41 24.40
N GLY A 225 4.62 -33.30 23.11
CA GLY A 225 5.14 -32.38 22.15
C GLY A 225 6.44 -32.82 21.45
N TYR A 226 6.69 -34.15 21.38
CA TYR A 226 7.76 -34.67 20.53
C TYR A 226 7.24 -34.94 19.12
N TRP A 227 8.12 -34.79 18.15
CA TRP A 227 7.79 -35.06 16.74
C TRP A 227 7.65 -36.56 16.49
N LEU A 228 6.50 -36.96 15.99
CA LEU A 228 6.23 -38.29 15.43
C LEU A 228 6.45 -38.30 13.92
N SER A 229 6.21 -37.16 13.27
CA SER A 229 6.51 -36.93 11.87
C SER A 229 6.75 -35.43 11.60
N SER A 230 7.81 -35.11 10.82
CA SER A 230 8.17 -33.78 10.42
C SER A 230 8.91 -33.77 9.09
N GLU A 231 9.02 -32.62 8.43
CA GLU A 231 9.83 -32.47 7.21
C GLU A 231 11.31 -32.78 7.48
N ASN A 232 11.79 -32.41 8.66
CA ASN A 232 13.13 -32.76 9.13
C ASN A 232 13.10 -34.03 9.97
N SER A 233 13.31 -35.19 9.36
CA SER A 233 13.31 -36.49 10.05
C SER A 233 14.33 -36.63 11.19
N THR A 234 15.31 -35.72 11.30
CA THR A 234 16.26 -35.75 12.42
C THR A 234 15.63 -35.31 13.75
N ASP A 235 14.48 -34.63 13.72
CA ASP A 235 13.77 -34.18 14.92
C ASP A 235 12.83 -35.26 15.48
N GLU A 236 12.57 -36.33 14.69
CA GLU A 236 11.59 -37.36 15.04
C GLU A 236 12.12 -38.32 16.12
N TRP A 237 11.21 -38.83 16.96
CA TRP A 237 11.45 -39.89 17.95
C TRP A 237 12.41 -39.55 19.08
N HIS A 238 12.74 -38.29 19.33
CA HIS A 238 13.71 -37.88 20.34
C HIS A 238 13.38 -38.41 21.75
N PHE A 239 12.11 -38.63 22.08
CA PHE A 239 11.71 -39.22 23.36
C PHE A 239 12.18 -40.66 23.54
N MET A 240 12.59 -41.34 22.46
CA MET A 240 13.11 -42.71 22.49
C MET A 240 14.65 -42.76 22.73
N PHE A 241 15.32 -41.63 22.65
CA PHE A 241 16.80 -41.54 22.76
C PHE A 241 17.18 -40.63 23.94
N GLU A 242 17.78 -41.26 24.97
CA GLU A 242 18.13 -40.57 26.23
C GLU A 242 18.90 -39.28 26.04
N ALA A 243 19.82 -39.23 25.07
CA ALA A 243 20.63 -38.04 24.78
C ALA A 243 19.87 -36.90 24.08
N GLN A 244 18.61 -37.12 23.61
CA GLN A 244 17.84 -36.19 22.83
C GLN A 244 16.50 -35.79 23.48
N GLN A 245 16.20 -36.29 24.67
CA GLN A 245 14.91 -36.07 25.35
C GLN A 245 14.61 -34.61 25.67
N ASP A 246 15.63 -33.76 25.77
CA ASP A 246 15.44 -32.33 25.99
C ASP A 246 15.01 -31.59 24.71
N ASP A 247 15.11 -32.22 23.54
CA ASP A 247 14.79 -31.62 22.27
C ASP A 247 13.40 -32.06 21.77
N SER A 248 12.43 -31.21 22.01
CA SER A 248 11.04 -31.40 21.62
C SER A 248 10.45 -30.08 21.07
N PHE A 249 9.36 -30.16 20.30
CA PHE A 249 8.57 -29.00 19.89
C PHE A 249 8.13 -28.18 21.11
N ALA A 250 7.71 -28.85 22.17
CA ALA A 250 7.30 -28.21 23.41
C ALA A 250 8.42 -27.35 24.02
N ASN A 251 9.67 -27.83 23.97
CA ASN A 251 10.83 -27.11 24.50
C ASN A 251 11.36 -26.04 23.54
N ARG A 252 11.30 -26.28 22.21
CA ARG A 252 11.70 -25.27 21.21
C ARG A 252 10.69 -24.13 21.12
N PHE A 253 9.39 -24.40 21.31
CA PHE A 253 8.30 -23.45 21.15
C PHE A 253 7.30 -23.48 22.34
N PRO A 254 7.71 -23.18 23.57
CA PRO A 254 6.89 -23.40 24.77
C PRO A 254 5.59 -22.57 24.75
N ASP A 255 5.64 -21.33 24.27
CA ASP A 255 4.47 -20.46 24.18
C ASP A 255 3.44 -20.97 23.15
N LEU A 256 3.92 -21.54 22.03
CA LEU A 256 3.05 -22.14 21.02
C LEU A 256 2.40 -23.41 21.57
N TRP A 257 3.20 -24.27 22.19
CA TRP A 257 2.75 -25.51 22.76
C TRP A 257 1.67 -25.30 23.84
N GLN A 258 1.85 -24.28 24.68
CA GLN A 258 0.86 -23.93 25.68
C GLN A 258 -0.49 -23.53 25.05
N GLN A 259 -0.46 -22.73 23.96
CA GLN A 259 -1.68 -22.32 23.26
C GLN A 259 -2.37 -23.48 22.55
N ILE A 260 -1.60 -24.36 21.90
CA ILE A 260 -2.12 -25.58 21.25
C ILE A 260 -2.81 -26.47 22.29
N ARG A 261 -2.16 -26.73 23.43
CA ARG A 261 -2.74 -27.52 24.53
C ARG A 261 -3.95 -26.87 25.19
N ALA A 262 -4.07 -25.54 25.11
CA ALA A 262 -5.26 -24.80 25.55
C ALA A 262 -6.44 -24.91 24.56
N GLY A 263 -6.30 -25.65 23.46
CA GLY A 263 -7.33 -25.88 22.46
C GLY A 263 -7.50 -24.77 21.42
N GLN A 264 -6.50 -23.88 21.27
CA GLN A 264 -6.54 -22.88 20.20
C GLN A 264 -6.24 -23.57 18.86
N SER A 265 -7.23 -23.60 17.97
CA SER A 265 -7.12 -24.27 16.68
C SER A 265 -6.38 -23.43 15.63
N GLN A 266 -6.45 -22.09 15.71
CA GLN A 266 -5.70 -21.21 14.80
C GLN A 266 -5.41 -19.86 15.46
N PHE A 267 -4.14 -19.44 15.43
CA PHE A 267 -3.71 -18.17 16.03
C PHE A 267 -2.43 -17.65 15.37
N THR A 268 -2.18 -16.33 15.51
CA THR A 268 -1.00 -15.67 14.94
C THR A 268 -0.07 -15.22 16.05
N THR A 269 1.23 -15.50 15.90
CA THR A 269 2.29 -15.15 16.85
C THR A 269 3.44 -14.42 16.13
N ALA A 270 4.51 -14.12 16.88
CA ALA A 270 5.75 -13.63 16.30
C ALA A 270 6.41 -14.64 15.34
N ASN A 271 6.14 -15.94 15.52
CA ASN A 271 6.67 -17.02 14.68
C ASN A 271 5.87 -17.25 13.39
N GLY A 272 4.67 -16.69 13.29
CA GLY A 272 3.81 -16.82 12.11
C GLY A 272 2.36 -17.18 12.43
N LEU A 273 1.67 -17.78 11.46
CA LEU A 273 0.33 -18.35 11.62
C LEU A 273 0.45 -19.82 12.01
N ILE A 274 -0.17 -20.18 13.13
CA ILE A 274 -0.23 -21.54 13.65
C ILE A 274 -1.63 -22.06 13.45
N THR A 275 -1.76 -23.25 12.88
CA THR A 275 -3.02 -23.99 12.78
C THR A 275 -2.83 -25.37 13.41
N SER A 276 -3.68 -25.76 14.35
CA SER A 276 -3.55 -27.03 15.05
C SER A 276 -4.88 -27.76 15.16
N HIS A 277 -4.80 -29.08 15.19
CA HIS A 277 -5.92 -29.98 15.41
C HIS A 277 -5.49 -31.14 16.30
N VAL A 278 -6.35 -31.51 17.26
CA VAL A 278 -6.16 -32.71 18.03
C VAL A 278 -6.66 -33.90 17.21
N VAL A 279 -5.87 -34.96 17.09
CA VAL A 279 -6.28 -36.16 16.39
C VAL A 279 -7.42 -36.84 17.15
N GLN A 280 -8.56 -36.90 16.50
CA GLN A 280 -9.77 -37.52 17.03
C GLN A 280 -10.27 -38.58 16.06
N LEU A 281 -10.66 -39.74 16.59
CA LEU A 281 -11.37 -40.74 15.81
C LEU A 281 -12.77 -40.24 15.48
N ASP A 282 -13.34 -40.73 14.39
CA ASP A 282 -14.66 -40.32 13.95
C ASP A 282 -15.73 -40.78 14.95
N GLU A 283 -16.30 -39.85 15.72
CA GLU A 283 -17.36 -40.11 16.71
C GLU A 283 -18.65 -40.67 16.07
N THR A 284 -18.82 -40.57 14.76
CA THR A 284 -19.96 -41.14 14.04
C THR A 284 -19.83 -42.64 13.86
N VAL A 285 -18.63 -43.21 14.06
CA VAL A 285 -18.40 -44.65 14.09
C VAL A 285 -18.80 -45.16 15.47
N PRO A 286 -19.81 -46.03 15.61
CA PRO A 286 -20.32 -46.54 16.92
C PRO A 286 -19.23 -47.15 17.80
N ASP A 287 -18.09 -47.47 17.19
CA ASP A 287 -16.96 -48.16 17.83
C ASP A 287 -15.90 -47.17 18.38
N ALA A 288 -15.90 -45.90 17.97
CA ALA A 288 -14.95 -44.90 18.45
C ALA A 288 -15.12 -44.59 19.95
N LEU A 289 -16.31 -44.72 20.49
CA LEU A 289 -16.62 -44.45 21.91
C LEU A 289 -15.92 -45.38 22.90
N ASN A 290 -15.39 -46.53 22.44
CA ASN A 290 -14.74 -47.54 23.28
C ASN A 290 -13.22 -47.61 23.08
N VAL A 291 -12.61 -46.57 22.49
CA VAL A 291 -11.16 -46.52 22.22
C VAL A 291 -10.47 -45.68 23.30
N THR A 292 -9.37 -46.19 23.83
CA THR A 292 -8.51 -45.47 24.78
C THR A 292 -7.09 -45.34 24.23
N PHE A 293 -6.59 -44.13 24.12
CA PHE A 293 -5.20 -43.87 23.75
C PHE A 293 -4.29 -43.92 24.98
N GLY A 294 -3.24 -44.72 24.91
CA GLY A 294 -2.27 -44.88 25.99
C GLY A 294 -1.25 -43.77 26.12
N ASP A 295 -1.12 -42.93 25.08
CA ASP A 295 -0.18 -41.83 25.00
C ASP A 295 -0.89 -40.44 25.08
N GLY A 296 -2.19 -40.45 25.34
CA GLY A 296 -2.99 -39.25 25.27
C GLY A 296 -3.22 -38.77 23.83
N GLU A 297 -3.43 -37.46 23.68
CA GLU A 297 -3.79 -36.86 22.39
C GLU A 297 -2.56 -36.68 21.49
N TRP A 298 -2.76 -36.82 20.18
CA TRP A 298 -1.80 -36.38 19.17
C TRP A 298 -2.25 -35.07 18.57
N TYR A 299 -1.29 -34.28 18.09
CA TYR A 299 -1.54 -32.96 17.56
C TYR A 299 -0.97 -32.85 16.15
N ILE A 300 -1.81 -32.47 15.21
CA ILE A 300 -1.38 -32.03 13.89
C ILE A 300 -1.18 -30.52 13.97
N VAL A 301 -0.01 -30.02 13.60
CA VAL A 301 0.31 -28.60 13.66
C VAL A 301 0.90 -28.16 12.32
N SER A 302 0.32 -27.11 11.74
CA SER A 302 0.89 -26.38 10.59
C SER A 302 1.40 -25.02 11.04
N MET A 303 2.61 -24.65 10.61
CA MET A 303 3.26 -23.38 10.90
C MET A 303 3.63 -22.66 9.61
N ILE A 304 2.94 -21.55 9.29
CA ILE A 304 3.37 -20.62 8.24
C ILE A 304 4.29 -19.61 8.88
N ALA A 305 5.53 -19.52 8.37
CA ALA A 305 6.56 -18.65 8.93
C ALA A 305 6.21 -17.16 8.88
N ALA A 306 6.77 -16.38 9.81
CA ALA A 306 6.47 -14.94 9.94
C ALA A 306 6.98 -14.08 8.78
N ASP A 307 7.87 -14.56 7.95
CA ASP A 307 8.35 -13.92 6.73
C ASP A 307 7.45 -14.16 5.51
N ASP A 308 6.47 -15.06 5.61
CA ASP A 308 5.46 -15.20 4.57
C ASP A 308 4.55 -13.96 4.53
N VAL A 309 4.23 -13.51 3.30
CA VAL A 309 3.45 -12.30 3.07
C VAL A 309 2.00 -12.43 3.53
N TYR A 310 1.48 -13.65 3.54
CA TYR A 310 0.05 -13.90 3.76
C TYR A 310 -0.30 -14.51 5.13
N TYR A 311 0.64 -14.52 6.07
CA TYR A 311 0.30 -14.99 7.43
C TYR A 311 -0.48 -13.96 8.25
N LYS A 312 -0.33 -12.67 7.91
CA LYS A 312 -1.08 -11.54 8.53
C LYS A 312 -1.17 -10.35 7.59
N VAL A 313 -2.12 -9.43 7.88
CA VAL A 313 -2.21 -8.13 7.17
C VAL A 313 -1.17 -7.17 7.73
N ASP A 314 -0.07 -6.96 7.03
CA ASP A 314 0.98 -6.01 7.40
C ASP A 314 0.89 -4.74 6.54
N SER A 315 0.48 -3.63 7.18
CA SER A 315 0.33 -2.33 6.51
C SER A 315 1.65 -1.77 5.98
N SER A 316 2.78 -2.08 6.61
CA SER A 316 4.10 -1.60 6.17
C SER A 316 4.58 -2.35 4.92
N ALA A 317 4.36 -3.65 4.87
CA ALA A 317 4.64 -4.48 3.71
C ALA A 317 3.77 -4.07 2.51
N ILE A 318 2.47 -3.82 2.74
CA ILE A 318 1.54 -3.31 1.72
C ILE A 318 2.03 -1.98 1.16
N LEU A 319 2.40 -1.02 2.00
CA LEU A 319 2.88 0.29 1.55
C LEU A 319 4.17 0.15 0.72
N LYS A 320 5.10 -0.68 1.17
CA LYS A 320 6.34 -0.97 0.43
C LYS A 320 6.05 -1.60 -0.93
N SER A 321 5.15 -2.56 -1.01
CA SER A 321 4.71 -3.21 -2.25
C SER A 321 4.11 -2.18 -3.22
N ILE A 322 3.22 -1.29 -2.75
CA ILE A 322 2.60 -0.24 -3.57
C ILE A 322 3.68 0.69 -4.16
N ILE A 323 4.63 1.12 -3.35
CA ILE A 323 5.70 2.03 -3.80
C ILE A 323 6.60 1.32 -4.83
N GLN A 324 6.95 0.06 -4.61
CA GLN A 324 7.78 -0.71 -5.55
C GLN A 324 7.06 -0.95 -6.88
N THR A 325 5.80 -1.35 -6.84
CA THR A 325 5.02 -1.69 -8.03
C THR A 325 4.58 -0.44 -8.81
N ASN A 326 4.21 0.64 -8.10
CA ASN A 326 3.64 1.84 -8.72
C ASN A 326 4.60 3.05 -8.72
N GLY A 327 5.88 2.87 -8.37
CA GLY A 327 6.85 3.95 -8.29
C GLY A 327 6.98 4.74 -9.60
N MET A 328 6.93 4.05 -10.75
CA MET A 328 6.96 4.67 -12.07
C MET A 328 5.74 5.56 -12.34
N LEU A 329 4.56 5.15 -11.87
CA LEU A 329 3.34 5.95 -11.95
C LEU A 329 3.47 7.26 -11.16
N PHE A 330 4.02 7.21 -9.94
CA PHE A 330 4.24 8.41 -9.13
C PHE A 330 5.23 9.37 -9.78
N ILE A 331 6.33 8.85 -10.35
CA ILE A 331 7.30 9.66 -11.09
C ILE A 331 6.63 10.32 -12.30
N LEU A 332 5.80 9.59 -13.04
CA LEU A 332 5.06 10.12 -14.19
C LEU A 332 4.09 11.24 -13.78
N LEU A 333 3.35 11.07 -12.69
CA LEU A 333 2.43 12.09 -12.16
C LEU A 333 3.19 13.38 -11.78
N VAL A 334 4.34 13.25 -11.14
CA VAL A 334 5.22 14.40 -10.83
C VAL A 334 5.68 15.07 -12.12
N GLY A 335 6.14 14.30 -13.11
CA GLY A 335 6.58 14.83 -14.40
C GLY A 335 5.49 15.60 -15.15
N ILE A 336 4.27 15.04 -15.22
CA ILE A 336 3.10 15.71 -15.84
C ILE A 336 2.78 17.03 -15.11
N SER A 337 2.86 17.04 -13.79
CA SER A 337 2.55 18.23 -13.00
C SER A 337 3.59 19.34 -13.18
N VAL A 338 4.87 18.99 -13.22
CA VAL A 338 5.94 19.95 -13.53
C VAL A 338 5.75 20.53 -14.94
N LEU A 339 5.44 19.67 -15.92
CA LEU A 339 5.18 20.11 -17.29
C LEU A 339 3.98 21.04 -17.36
N THR A 340 2.87 20.70 -16.72
CA THR A 340 1.66 21.53 -16.68
C THR A 340 1.95 22.88 -16.02
N GLY A 341 2.67 22.91 -14.90
CA GLY A 341 3.09 24.12 -14.23
C GLY A 341 3.96 25.02 -15.14
N TYR A 342 4.88 24.41 -15.87
CA TYR A 342 5.73 25.12 -16.83
C TYR A 342 4.92 25.70 -18.00
N LEU A 343 3.98 24.96 -18.55
CA LEU A 343 3.09 25.44 -19.63
C LEU A 343 2.20 26.61 -19.16
N VAL A 344 1.67 26.53 -17.94
CA VAL A 344 0.89 27.64 -17.35
C VAL A 344 1.77 28.88 -17.16
N TYR A 345 3.00 28.70 -16.71
CA TYR A 345 3.98 29.81 -16.60
C TYR A 345 4.25 30.47 -17.95
N LEU A 346 4.52 29.68 -19.00
CA LEU A 346 4.78 30.19 -20.35
C LEU A 346 3.56 30.95 -20.91
N ASN A 347 2.36 30.40 -20.77
CA ASN A 347 1.15 31.05 -21.22
C ASN A 347 0.90 32.39 -20.53
N ARG A 348 1.15 32.46 -19.21
CA ARG A 348 1.03 33.72 -18.46
C ARG A 348 2.05 34.76 -18.90
N LYS A 349 3.31 34.36 -19.11
CA LYS A 349 4.34 35.26 -19.62
C LYS A 349 3.91 35.84 -20.94
N LYS A 350 3.47 34.98 -21.86
CA LYS A 350 2.99 35.40 -23.19
C LYS A 350 1.76 36.31 -23.11
N TYR A 351 0.82 35.99 -22.23
CA TYR A 351 -0.38 36.82 -22.01
C TYR A 351 -0.03 38.21 -21.48
N ASN A 352 0.91 38.32 -20.52
CA ASN A 352 1.35 39.59 -20.00
C ASN A 352 2.10 40.46 -21.06
N GLU A 353 2.90 39.83 -21.92
CA GLU A 353 3.55 40.53 -23.05
C GLU A 353 2.50 41.04 -24.04
N ILE A 354 1.55 40.21 -24.45
CA ILE A 354 0.48 40.62 -25.37
C ILE A 354 -0.35 41.73 -24.75
N LYS A 355 -0.68 41.66 -23.46
CA LYS A 355 -1.42 42.69 -22.74
C LYS A 355 -0.65 44.01 -22.73
N TYR A 356 0.67 43.96 -22.44
CA TYR A 356 1.53 45.16 -22.45
C TYR A 356 1.54 45.83 -23.84
N PHE A 357 1.77 45.06 -24.92
CA PHE A 357 1.74 45.61 -26.29
C PHE A 357 0.35 46.09 -26.73
N SER A 358 -0.71 45.54 -26.17
CA SER A 358 -2.08 45.98 -26.45
C SER A 358 -2.50 47.23 -25.71
N GLU A 359 -1.86 47.54 -24.58
CA GLU A 359 -2.24 48.68 -23.72
C GLU A 359 -1.32 49.89 -23.85
N TYR A 360 -0.04 49.71 -24.20
CA TYR A 360 0.94 50.78 -24.22
C TYR A 360 1.46 51.09 -25.61
N ASP A 361 1.80 52.37 -25.84
CA ASP A 361 2.59 52.84 -26.99
C ASP A 361 4.05 52.48 -26.78
N LEU A 362 4.68 51.87 -27.79
CA LEU A 362 6.04 51.33 -27.67
C LEU A 362 7.13 52.42 -27.60
N LEU A 363 6.90 53.59 -28.25
CA LEU A 363 7.86 54.66 -28.27
C LEU A 363 7.86 55.46 -26.96
N THR A 364 6.66 55.81 -26.50
CA THR A 364 6.50 56.70 -25.34
C THR A 364 6.28 55.95 -24.04
N GLN A 365 5.84 54.67 -24.10
CA GLN A 365 5.42 53.85 -22.97
C GLN A 365 4.23 54.43 -22.20
N PHE A 366 3.53 55.39 -22.80
CA PHE A 366 2.22 55.84 -22.35
C PHE A 366 1.13 54.81 -22.70
N TYR A 367 -0.04 54.89 -22.10
CA TYR A 367 -1.15 54.14 -22.62
C TYR A 367 -1.42 54.52 -24.08
N ASN A 368 -1.73 53.53 -24.92
CA ASN A 368 -2.26 53.88 -26.24
C ASN A 368 -3.68 54.44 -26.10
N ARG A 369 -4.17 55.08 -27.14
CA ARG A 369 -5.50 55.76 -27.15
C ARG A 369 -6.59 54.88 -26.62
N ARG A 370 -6.66 53.63 -27.08
CA ARG A 370 -7.73 52.67 -26.69
C ARG A 370 -7.67 52.35 -25.20
N ALA A 371 -6.54 51.93 -24.69
CA ALA A 371 -6.37 51.55 -23.30
C ALA A 371 -6.50 52.72 -22.34
N GLY A 372 -6.04 53.92 -22.76
CA GLY A 372 -6.20 55.12 -22.00
C GLY A 372 -7.64 55.50 -21.79
N TYR A 373 -8.43 55.49 -22.85
CA TYR A 373 -9.87 55.79 -22.75
C TYR A 373 -10.63 54.78 -21.90
N GLN A 374 -10.35 53.48 -22.08
CA GLN A 374 -10.95 52.46 -21.23
C GLN A 374 -10.58 52.67 -19.75
N ARG A 375 -9.40 53.17 -19.45
CA ARG A 375 -8.96 53.46 -18.08
C ARG A 375 -9.70 54.67 -17.50
N ILE A 376 -9.92 55.73 -18.30
CA ILE A 376 -10.71 56.89 -17.89
C ILE A 376 -12.14 56.47 -17.60
N ASP A 377 -12.75 55.69 -18.50
CA ASP A 377 -14.14 55.19 -18.31
C ASP A 377 -14.26 54.35 -17.02
N ALA A 378 -13.28 53.49 -16.74
CA ALA A 378 -13.27 52.68 -15.53
C ALA A 378 -13.22 53.55 -14.26
N ILE A 379 -12.33 54.59 -14.25
CA ILE A 379 -12.20 55.50 -13.12
C ILE A 379 -13.51 56.31 -12.92
N MET A 380 -14.11 56.79 -14.00
CA MET A 380 -15.41 57.51 -13.92
C MET A 380 -16.54 56.64 -13.39
N GLN A 381 -16.57 55.38 -13.77
CA GLN A 381 -17.56 54.40 -13.23
C GLN A 381 -17.33 54.10 -11.74
N GLU A 382 -16.06 53.94 -11.33
CA GLU A 382 -15.69 53.67 -9.95
C GLU A 382 -16.09 54.85 -9.03
N HIS A 383 -15.88 56.10 -9.50
CA HIS A 383 -16.11 57.30 -8.72
C HIS A 383 -17.44 57.99 -9.07
N TYR A 384 -18.39 57.33 -9.72
CA TYR A 384 -19.68 57.88 -10.05
C TYR A 384 -20.52 58.29 -8.82
N ARG A 385 -20.39 57.53 -7.71
CA ARG A 385 -21.15 57.76 -6.44
C ARG A 385 -20.40 58.67 -5.46
N ASP A 386 -19.08 58.71 -5.57
CA ASP A 386 -18.21 59.54 -4.74
C ASP A 386 -17.24 60.26 -5.67
N PRO A 387 -17.73 61.43 -6.22
CA PRO A 387 -17.02 62.14 -7.26
C PRO A 387 -15.65 62.64 -6.78
N ILE A 388 -14.67 62.49 -7.64
CA ILE A 388 -13.29 63.01 -7.46
C ILE A 388 -12.98 64.03 -8.54
N ASP A 389 -12.05 64.96 -8.26
CA ASP A 389 -11.50 65.85 -9.25
C ASP A 389 -10.56 65.10 -10.21
N ILE A 390 -10.85 65.21 -11.48
CA ILE A 390 -10.03 64.69 -12.57
C ILE A 390 -9.74 65.82 -13.53
N SER A 391 -8.48 66.13 -13.79
CA SER A 391 -8.09 67.09 -14.81
C SER A 391 -7.47 66.40 -16.01
N LEU A 392 -7.92 66.80 -17.20
CA LEU A 392 -7.39 66.35 -18.48
C LEU A 392 -6.49 67.44 -19.05
N CYS A 393 -5.24 67.12 -19.33
CA CYS A 393 -4.27 68.03 -19.98
C CYS A 393 -3.95 67.49 -21.38
N PHE A 394 -4.52 68.10 -22.39
CA PHE A 394 -4.25 67.78 -23.79
C PHE A 394 -2.92 68.47 -24.20
N LEU A 395 -2.05 67.73 -24.87
CA LEU A 395 -0.70 68.17 -25.22
C LEU A 395 -0.40 67.94 -26.71
N ASP A 396 0.30 68.83 -27.30
CA ASP A 396 0.83 68.69 -28.66
C ASP A 396 2.35 69.07 -28.68
N VAL A 397 3.17 68.21 -29.27
CA VAL A 397 4.61 68.38 -29.34
C VAL A 397 4.91 69.38 -30.47
N ASN A 398 5.35 70.55 -30.09
CA ASN A 398 5.63 71.65 -31.04
C ASN A 398 6.75 71.29 -32.00
N GLY A 399 6.50 71.45 -33.29
CA GLY A 399 7.52 71.40 -34.36
C GLY A 399 8.07 69.98 -34.63
N LEU A 400 7.41 68.92 -34.23
CA LEU A 400 7.84 67.55 -34.54
C LEU A 400 8.10 67.35 -36.03
N LYS A 401 7.22 67.88 -36.90
CA LYS A 401 7.41 67.81 -38.35
C LYS A 401 8.70 68.51 -38.78
N SER A 402 9.00 69.67 -38.24
CA SER A 402 10.23 70.39 -38.56
C SER A 402 11.50 69.66 -38.14
N VAL A 403 11.45 68.98 -37.00
CA VAL A 403 12.53 68.07 -36.51
C VAL A 403 12.71 66.92 -37.47
N ASN A 404 11.60 66.22 -37.82
CA ASN A 404 11.67 65.14 -38.77
C ASN A 404 12.19 65.53 -40.14
N ASP A 405 11.71 66.62 -40.67
CA ASP A 405 12.11 67.11 -42.00
C ASP A 405 13.58 67.59 -42.04
N ALA A 406 14.07 68.20 -40.95
CA ALA A 406 15.45 68.77 -40.90
C ALA A 406 16.49 67.73 -40.42
N LEU A 407 16.14 66.81 -39.49
CA LEU A 407 17.12 65.97 -38.81
C LEU A 407 16.81 64.44 -39.01
N GLY A 408 15.66 64.14 -39.54
CA GLY A 408 15.21 62.75 -39.77
C GLY A 408 14.37 62.19 -38.64
N HIS A 409 13.56 61.11 -38.94
CA HIS A 409 12.64 60.48 -38.04
C HIS A 409 13.27 59.99 -36.71
N PRO A 410 14.52 59.48 -36.65
CA PRO A 410 15.09 59.06 -35.37
C PRO A 410 15.15 60.19 -34.33
N PHE A 411 15.38 61.48 -34.77
CA PHE A 411 15.35 62.60 -33.85
C PHE A 411 13.97 63.02 -33.41
N GLY A 412 12.96 62.81 -34.25
CA GLY A 412 11.55 62.98 -33.86
C GLY A 412 11.11 61.92 -32.84
N ASP A 413 11.53 60.70 -33.03
CA ASP A 413 11.27 59.59 -32.06
C ASP A 413 12.00 59.87 -30.73
N GLU A 414 13.24 60.40 -30.77
CA GLU A 414 13.97 60.85 -29.57
C GLU A 414 13.26 62.02 -28.88
N LEU A 415 12.74 62.97 -29.61
CA LEU A 415 11.97 64.10 -29.07
C LEU A 415 10.71 63.58 -28.33
N LEU A 416 9.92 62.72 -28.98
CA LEU A 416 8.71 62.18 -28.41
C LEU A 416 9.00 61.33 -27.17
N SER A 417 10.00 60.44 -27.23
CA SER A 417 10.37 59.58 -26.11
C SER A 417 10.96 60.35 -24.93
N THR A 418 11.76 61.44 -25.23
CA THR A 418 12.32 62.30 -24.18
C THR A 418 11.20 63.07 -23.47
N ALA A 419 10.30 63.68 -24.24
CA ALA A 419 9.16 64.40 -23.69
C ALA A 419 8.31 63.50 -22.82
N ALA A 420 7.99 62.29 -23.32
CA ALA A 420 7.21 61.34 -22.56
C ALA A 420 7.91 60.86 -21.26
N ARG A 421 9.22 60.67 -21.29
CA ARG A 421 9.98 60.33 -20.09
C ARG A 421 9.91 61.43 -19.03
N LEU A 422 10.13 62.70 -19.43
CA LEU A 422 10.09 63.84 -18.51
C LEU A 422 8.67 64.03 -17.93
N ILE A 423 7.64 63.92 -18.75
CA ILE A 423 6.26 63.93 -18.27
C ILE A 423 6.06 62.83 -17.21
N ARG A 424 6.44 61.57 -17.48
CA ARG A 424 6.25 60.45 -16.57
C ARG A 424 6.97 60.63 -15.23
N GLU A 425 8.15 61.24 -15.24
CA GLU A 425 8.95 61.51 -14.03
C GLU A 425 8.25 62.46 -13.05
N HIS A 426 7.30 63.30 -13.54
CA HIS A 426 6.56 64.25 -12.73
C HIS A 426 5.12 63.81 -12.40
N LEU A 427 4.64 62.65 -12.92
CA LEU A 427 3.34 62.11 -12.61
C LEU A 427 3.36 61.32 -11.31
N SER A 428 2.31 61.46 -10.48
CA SER A 428 2.10 60.62 -9.30
C SER A 428 1.68 59.21 -9.68
N GLU A 429 1.66 58.26 -8.70
CA GLU A 429 1.25 56.87 -8.97
C GLU A 429 -0.19 56.73 -9.48
N SER A 430 -1.06 57.69 -9.17
CA SER A 430 -2.47 57.72 -9.62
C SER A 430 -2.64 58.30 -11.01
N ASP A 431 -1.76 59.24 -11.42
CA ASP A 431 -1.80 59.90 -12.71
C ASP A 431 -1.32 58.96 -13.84
N PHE A 432 -1.75 59.26 -15.05
CA PHE A 432 -1.24 58.53 -16.22
C PHE A 432 -1.31 59.37 -17.49
N ALA A 433 -0.49 58.98 -18.46
CA ALA A 433 -0.50 59.63 -19.75
C ALA A 433 -0.88 58.67 -20.87
N ILE A 434 -1.48 59.21 -21.92
CA ILE A 434 -1.97 58.52 -23.10
C ILE A 434 -1.31 59.18 -24.33
N ARG A 435 -0.89 58.35 -25.29
CA ARG A 435 -0.57 58.83 -26.62
C ARG A 435 -1.79 58.68 -27.50
N LEU A 436 -2.34 59.80 -27.97
CA LEU A 436 -3.52 59.80 -28.81
C LEU A 436 -3.19 59.49 -30.26
N GLY A 437 -2.04 59.95 -30.75
CA GLY A 437 -1.49 59.70 -32.08
C GLY A 437 -0.41 60.71 -32.41
N GLY A 438 0.52 60.37 -33.30
CA GLY A 438 1.56 61.32 -33.77
C GLY A 438 2.28 62.05 -32.64
N ASP A 439 2.00 63.36 -32.54
CA ASP A 439 2.54 64.34 -31.60
C ASP A 439 1.58 64.70 -30.44
N GLU A 440 0.41 64.07 -30.38
CA GLU A 440 -0.62 64.35 -29.38
C GLU A 440 -0.55 63.45 -28.18
N PHE A 441 -0.51 64.02 -26.97
CA PHE A 441 -0.57 63.33 -25.69
C PHE A 441 -1.76 63.82 -24.85
N LEU A 442 -2.20 62.99 -23.91
CA LEU A 442 -3.18 63.37 -22.91
C LEU A 442 -2.68 62.91 -21.54
N ILE A 443 -2.52 63.86 -20.61
CA ILE A 443 -2.27 63.53 -19.21
C ILE A 443 -3.62 63.52 -18.48
N VAL A 444 -3.83 62.51 -17.66
CA VAL A 444 -4.97 62.39 -16.79
C VAL A 444 -4.51 62.48 -15.34
N PHE A 445 -4.84 63.60 -14.72
CA PHE A 445 -4.53 63.87 -13.32
C PHE A 445 -5.68 63.44 -12.45
N ILE A 446 -5.43 62.55 -11.48
CA ILE A 446 -6.43 61.97 -10.58
C ILE A 446 -6.33 62.66 -9.23
N HIS A 447 -7.47 63.04 -8.64
CA HIS A 447 -7.56 63.84 -7.42
C HIS A 447 -6.85 65.22 -7.53
N LYS A 448 -6.91 65.82 -8.69
CA LYS A 448 -6.34 67.17 -8.92
C LYS A 448 -7.34 68.03 -9.67
N ASN A 449 -7.58 69.24 -9.16
CA ASN A 449 -8.31 70.28 -9.85
C ASN A 449 -7.44 70.92 -10.92
N GLU A 450 -7.96 71.93 -11.64
CA GLU A 450 -7.27 72.62 -12.74
C GLU A 450 -6.01 73.36 -12.30
N GLU A 451 -6.03 74.02 -11.11
CA GLU A 451 -4.90 74.73 -10.55
C GLU A 451 -3.77 73.77 -10.13
N GLU A 452 -4.13 72.68 -9.51
CA GLU A 452 -3.15 71.65 -9.09
C GLU A 452 -2.55 70.91 -10.31
N ALA A 453 -3.34 70.64 -11.34
CA ALA A 453 -2.87 70.08 -12.59
C ALA A 453 -1.91 71.03 -13.32
N GLU A 454 -2.25 72.32 -13.35
CA GLU A 454 -1.41 73.36 -13.91
C GLU A 454 -0.05 73.46 -13.17
N ALA A 455 -0.06 73.38 -11.84
CA ALA A 455 1.16 73.38 -11.04
C ALA A 455 2.10 72.21 -11.39
N VAL A 456 1.56 71.01 -11.65
CA VAL A 456 2.35 69.86 -12.12
C VAL A 456 2.86 70.09 -13.55
N TRP A 457 2.01 70.64 -14.43
CA TRP A 457 2.43 70.99 -15.78
C TRP A 457 3.59 71.96 -15.79
N GLN A 458 3.59 73.02 -14.99
CA GLN A 458 4.66 73.96 -14.86
C GLN A 458 6.01 73.34 -14.40
N GLN A 459 5.94 72.31 -13.55
CA GLN A 459 7.14 71.52 -13.20
C GLN A 459 7.67 70.75 -14.40
N ILE A 460 6.78 70.18 -15.22
CA ILE A 460 7.15 69.48 -16.47
C ILE A 460 7.82 70.44 -17.44
N VAL A 461 7.26 71.66 -17.62
CA VAL A 461 7.82 72.72 -18.46
C VAL A 461 9.21 73.12 -17.97
N ALA A 462 9.38 73.30 -16.67
CA ALA A 462 10.71 73.61 -16.09
C ALA A 462 11.74 72.48 -16.34
N ALA A 463 11.30 71.25 -16.36
CA ALA A 463 12.14 70.09 -16.72
C ALA A 463 12.52 70.12 -18.21
N PHE A 464 11.61 70.51 -19.11
CA PHE A 464 11.92 70.70 -20.51
C PHE A 464 12.94 71.83 -20.68
N GLU A 465 12.75 73.00 -20.03
CA GLU A 465 13.68 74.10 -20.04
C GLU A 465 15.08 73.71 -19.54
N THR A 466 15.16 72.93 -18.47
CA THR A 466 16.41 72.41 -17.94
C THR A 466 17.17 71.60 -18.98
N ILE A 467 16.48 70.68 -19.64
CA ILE A 467 17.08 69.86 -20.71
C ILE A 467 17.44 70.72 -21.94
N ASN A 468 16.61 71.70 -22.29
CA ASN A 468 16.87 72.60 -23.40
C ASN A 468 18.08 73.48 -23.17
N ASN A 469 18.32 73.92 -21.94
CA ASN A 469 19.46 74.76 -21.57
C ASN A 469 20.81 74.02 -21.59
N LEU A 470 20.81 72.67 -21.53
CA LEU A 470 22.05 71.90 -21.72
C LEU A 470 22.58 71.96 -23.15
N GLU A 471 21.74 72.36 -24.12
CA GLU A 471 22.08 72.51 -25.57
C GLU A 471 22.74 71.26 -26.20
N GLU A 472 22.54 70.10 -25.60
CA GLU A 472 23.10 68.81 -26.07
C GLU A 472 22.36 68.28 -27.30
N ARG A 473 21.13 68.76 -27.55
CA ARG A 473 20.28 68.34 -28.66
C ARG A 473 20.15 69.37 -29.73
N PRO A 474 20.09 68.98 -31.02
CA PRO A 474 19.93 69.92 -32.15
C PRO A 474 18.48 70.43 -32.26
N TYR A 475 17.61 70.12 -31.30
CA TYR A 475 16.22 70.60 -31.25
C TYR A 475 15.86 71.05 -29.83
N VAL A 476 14.77 71.77 -29.74
CA VAL A 476 14.16 72.22 -28.47
C VAL A 476 12.91 71.44 -28.17
N ILE A 477 12.77 70.93 -26.93
CA ILE A 477 11.57 70.26 -26.45
C ILE A 477 10.60 71.37 -26.03
N SER A 478 9.44 71.39 -26.70
CA SER A 478 8.36 72.35 -26.40
C SER A 478 7.05 71.64 -26.67
N LEU A 479 6.13 71.78 -25.78
CA LEU A 479 4.77 71.30 -25.95
C LEU A 479 3.79 72.43 -25.65
N SER A 480 2.71 72.45 -26.38
CA SER A 480 1.52 73.25 -26.05
C SER A 480 0.52 72.47 -25.29
N HIS A 481 -0.22 73.12 -24.39
CA HIS A 481 -1.15 72.42 -23.51
C HIS A 481 -2.54 73.09 -23.36
N GLY A 482 -3.50 72.35 -22.96
CA GLY A 482 -4.79 72.86 -22.52
C GLY A 482 -5.36 71.95 -21.42
N ILE A 483 -5.71 72.54 -20.29
CA ILE A 483 -6.24 71.78 -19.12
C ILE A 483 -7.72 72.10 -18.98
N VAL A 484 -8.48 71.02 -18.69
CA VAL A 484 -9.90 71.12 -18.36
C VAL A 484 -10.23 70.11 -17.24
N ILE A 485 -11.16 70.51 -16.38
CA ILE A 485 -11.66 69.60 -15.36
C ILE A 485 -12.73 68.66 -15.94
N LEU A 486 -12.59 67.37 -15.64
CA LEU A 486 -13.58 66.34 -15.99
C LEU A 486 -14.41 66.06 -14.75
N ASN A 487 -15.63 66.57 -14.74
CA ASN A 487 -16.54 66.32 -13.61
C ASN A 487 -17.12 64.92 -13.69
N SER A 488 -16.69 64.01 -12.79
CA SER A 488 -17.11 62.62 -12.74
C SER A 488 -18.63 62.43 -12.45
N SER A 489 -19.31 63.48 -11.97
CA SER A 489 -20.76 63.47 -11.69
C SER A 489 -21.67 63.78 -12.87
N ARG A 490 -21.11 64.28 -13.98
CA ARG A 490 -21.87 64.59 -15.21
C ARG A 490 -21.54 63.60 -16.31
N VAL A 491 -22.56 62.98 -16.87
CA VAL A 491 -22.47 62.12 -18.07
C VAL A 491 -22.31 62.99 -19.34
N MET A 492 -21.34 63.87 -19.36
CA MET A 492 -20.90 64.48 -20.62
C MET A 492 -19.88 63.51 -21.25
N ALA A 493 -19.99 63.32 -22.56
CA ALA A 493 -19.08 62.46 -23.27
C ALA A 493 -17.62 63.02 -23.07
N ILE A 494 -16.66 62.13 -22.78
CA ILE A 494 -15.24 62.48 -22.65
C ILE A 494 -14.79 63.35 -23.85
N ASP A 495 -15.34 63.11 -25.03
CA ASP A 495 -15.02 63.82 -26.26
C ASP A 495 -15.28 65.32 -26.18
N GLU A 496 -16.31 65.81 -25.46
CA GLU A 496 -16.59 67.23 -25.30
C GLU A 496 -15.53 67.93 -24.43
N HIS A 497 -15.03 67.25 -23.38
CA HIS A 497 -13.96 67.79 -22.55
C HIS A 497 -12.64 67.79 -23.29
N LEU A 498 -12.38 66.78 -24.12
CA LEU A 498 -11.18 66.73 -24.97
C LEU A 498 -11.20 67.83 -26.04
N GLN A 499 -12.38 68.11 -26.66
CA GLN A 499 -12.50 69.20 -27.61
C GLN A 499 -12.21 70.56 -26.96
N ARG A 500 -12.61 70.77 -25.71
CA ARG A 500 -12.33 72.00 -24.97
C ARG A 500 -10.83 72.10 -24.62
N ALA A 501 -10.21 71.00 -24.17
CA ALA A 501 -8.78 70.98 -23.87
C ALA A 501 -7.95 71.21 -25.14
N ASP A 502 -8.32 70.60 -26.25
CA ASP A 502 -7.68 70.78 -27.55
C ASP A 502 -7.80 72.24 -28.01
N ALA A 503 -8.99 72.88 -27.86
CA ALA A 503 -9.17 74.29 -28.20
C ALA A 503 -8.23 75.21 -27.38
N LEU A 504 -8.11 74.99 -26.07
CA LEU A 504 -7.15 75.77 -25.22
C LEU A 504 -5.71 75.49 -25.61
N MET A 505 -5.33 74.30 -25.91
CA MET A 505 -3.98 73.95 -26.41
C MET A 505 -3.67 74.63 -27.74
N TYR A 506 -4.66 74.69 -28.64
CA TYR A 506 -4.49 75.31 -29.93
C TYR A 506 -4.32 76.88 -29.83
N GLU A 507 -5.01 77.53 -28.87
CA GLU A 507 -4.82 78.95 -28.56
C GLU A 507 -3.39 79.18 -28.05
N GLU A 508 -2.89 78.40 -27.12
CA GLU A 508 -1.52 78.48 -26.64
C GLU A 508 -0.49 78.25 -27.78
N LYS A 509 -0.71 77.23 -28.59
CA LYS A 509 0.12 76.86 -29.74
C LYS A 509 0.23 78.04 -30.73
N ALA A 510 -0.90 78.78 -30.97
CA ALA A 510 -0.91 79.91 -31.85
C ALA A 510 -0.08 81.10 -31.31
N MET A 511 -0.03 81.29 -29.99
CA MET A 511 0.82 82.27 -29.32
C MET A 511 2.32 81.95 -29.41
N LEU A 512 2.67 80.68 -29.08
CA LEU A 512 4.04 80.18 -29.05
C LEU A 512 4.69 80.11 -30.44
N LYS A 513 3.92 79.89 -31.49
CA LYS A 513 4.41 79.70 -32.85
C LYS A 513 5.11 80.97 -33.45
N LYS A 514 4.88 82.13 -32.84
CA LYS A 514 5.51 83.41 -33.31
C LYS A 514 6.97 83.55 -32.94
N ASP A 515 7.45 82.93 -31.87
CA ASP A 515 8.75 83.11 -31.28
C ASP A 515 9.62 81.85 -31.13
N LEU A 516 9.10 80.65 -31.54
CA LEU A 516 9.71 79.37 -31.23
C LEU A 516 10.66 78.89 -32.33
N LEU A 517 11.94 78.86 -32.05
CA LEU A 517 12.96 78.23 -32.90
C LEU A 517 13.18 76.78 -32.46
N ILE A 518 12.52 75.84 -33.12
CA ILE A 518 12.53 74.42 -32.71
C ILE A 518 13.82 73.68 -33.09
N VAL A 519 14.34 73.99 -34.30
CA VAL A 519 15.61 73.39 -34.78
C VAL A 519 16.73 74.40 -34.59
N ARG A 520 17.73 73.97 -33.83
CA ARG A 520 18.91 74.81 -33.60
C ARG A 520 19.80 74.83 -34.84
N SER A 521 20.31 75.99 -35.21
CA SER A 521 21.34 76.10 -36.27
C SER A 521 22.58 75.31 -35.85
N PRO A 522 23.20 74.50 -36.72
CA PRO A 522 24.44 73.81 -36.38
C PRO A 522 25.49 74.83 -35.93
N ARG A 523 26.05 74.61 -34.71
CA ARG A 523 27.22 75.40 -34.27
C ARG A 523 28.32 75.24 -35.34
N ARG A 524 28.75 76.33 -35.98
CA ARG A 524 29.97 76.30 -36.76
C ARG A 524 31.11 75.95 -35.81
N ALA A 525 31.76 74.81 -36.04
CA ALA A 525 32.94 74.33 -35.35
C ALA A 525 34.10 75.28 -35.56
#